data_0b870bd1bf48323dec62a382d21d229a
#
_entry.id   0b870bd1bf48323dec62a382d21d229a
#
_cell.length_a   1.000
_cell.length_b   1.000
_cell.length_c   1.000
_cell.angle_alpha   90.00
_cell.angle_beta   90.00
_cell.angle_gamma   90.00
#
_symmetry.space_group_name_H-M   'P 1'
#
loop_
_entity.id
_entity.type
_entity.pdbx_description
1 polymer ?
#
loop_
_entity_poly.entity_id
_entity_poly.type
_entity_poly.pdbx_seq_one_letter_code
_entity_poly.pdbx_strand_id
1 'polypeptide(L)'
;VAAEIKDAGGQAVANHDSVATSEGSQAIIKSAIEAFGRADLLVNNAGILRDKTFLKMDEAMFDSVVAVHLKGTFLTSQAMAKQLTSQGEGGRIVNTTSVSGMLGNFGQANYAAAKAGIYGLTRTMSIELQKHRITVNAIAPIAKTRMTEDLPMYQGTSSLTPEHISPAALFLVSDLCADKTGYVLAVAGARMYAFKVTETSGRFKEEGDGVWTPQEIAEHWASIMKV
;
A
#
# COMPACT_ATOMS: atom_id res chain seq x y z
N VAL A 1 16.93 -8.15 -13.31
CA VAL A 1 16.11 -8.88 -12.29
C VAL A 1 15.78 -10.30 -12.78
N ALA A 2 15.05 -10.49 -13.91
CA ALA A 2 14.68 -11.85 -14.33
C ALA A 2 15.88 -12.74 -14.62
N ALA A 3 16.94 -12.20 -15.26
CA ALA A 3 18.20 -12.92 -15.47
C ALA A 3 18.88 -13.30 -14.14
N GLU A 4 18.99 -12.36 -13.21
CA GLU A 4 19.59 -12.56 -11.88
C GLU A 4 18.88 -13.67 -11.09
N ILE A 5 17.53 -13.73 -11.16
CA ILE A 5 16.74 -14.77 -10.50
C ILE A 5 17.05 -16.15 -11.14
N LYS A 6 17.16 -16.21 -12.48
CA LYS A 6 17.48 -17.45 -13.19
C LYS A 6 18.92 -17.90 -12.89
N ASP A 7 19.87 -16.96 -12.85
CA ASP A 7 21.26 -17.26 -12.50
C ASP A 7 21.41 -17.76 -11.06
N ALA A 8 20.52 -17.34 -10.16
CA ALA A 8 20.42 -17.84 -8.80
C ALA A 8 19.65 -19.18 -8.67
N GLY A 9 19.24 -19.80 -9.79
CA GLY A 9 18.53 -21.08 -9.82
C GLY A 9 17.01 -20.98 -9.67
N GLY A 10 16.45 -19.78 -9.64
CA GLY A 10 15.01 -19.54 -9.63
C GLY A 10 14.40 -19.51 -11.03
N GLN A 11 13.06 -19.39 -11.07
CA GLN A 11 12.32 -19.19 -12.32
C GLN A 11 11.74 -17.78 -12.35
N ALA A 12 11.83 -17.11 -13.49
CA ALA A 12 11.29 -15.77 -13.67
C ALA A 12 10.88 -15.52 -15.13
N VAL A 13 9.80 -14.77 -15.29
CA VAL A 13 9.36 -14.23 -16.58
C VAL A 13 9.16 -12.72 -16.44
N ALA A 14 9.59 -11.95 -17.45
CA ALA A 14 9.36 -10.52 -17.50
C ALA A 14 8.00 -10.24 -18.16
N ASN A 15 7.25 -9.29 -17.62
CA ASN A 15 6.06 -8.72 -18.24
C ASN A 15 6.21 -7.20 -18.27
N HIS A 16 5.78 -6.56 -19.35
CA HIS A 16 5.93 -5.11 -19.59
C HIS A 16 4.60 -4.39 -19.72
N ASP A 17 3.49 -5.05 -19.37
CA ASP A 17 2.16 -4.47 -19.40
C ASP A 17 1.99 -3.41 -18.29
N SER A 18 1.10 -2.43 -18.57
CA SER A 18 0.83 -1.36 -17.63
C SER A 18 -0.13 -1.80 -16.53
N VAL A 19 0.24 -1.57 -15.27
CA VAL A 19 -0.67 -1.76 -14.13
C VAL A 19 -1.83 -0.78 -14.14
N ALA A 20 -1.72 0.35 -14.83
CA ALA A 20 -2.74 1.41 -14.85
C ALA A 20 -3.96 1.09 -15.73
N THR A 21 -3.94 -0.03 -16.46
CA THR A 21 -5.04 -0.47 -17.32
C THR A 21 -5.57 -1.83 -16.88
N SER A 22 -6.85 -2.09 -17.13
CA SER A 22 -7.49 -3.37 -16.81
C SER A 22 -6.87 -4.53 -17.57
N GLU A 23 -6.62 -4.31 -18.87
CA GLU A 23 -6.02 -5.29 -19.77
C GLU A 23 -4.61 -5.65 -19.33
N GLY A 24 -3.79 -4.63 -19.01
CA GLY A 24 -2.41 -4.85 -18.54
C GLY A 24 -2.36 -5.57 -17.20
N SER A 25 -3.21 -5.20 -16.26
CA SER A 25 -3.30 -5.87 -14.96
C SER A 25 -3.70 -7.36 -15.09
N GLN A 26 -4.63 -7.68 -15.98
CA GLN A 26 -5.03 -9.06 -16.27
C GLN A 26 -3.90 -9.83 -16.98
N ALA A 27 -3.22 -9.19 -17.94
CA ALA A 27 -2.09 -9.79 -18.67
C ALA A 27 -0.91 -10.12 -17.72
N ILE A 28 -0.63 -9.30 -16.71
CA ILE A 28 0.38 -9.56 -15.68
C ILE A 28 0.06 -10.86 -14.94
N ILE A 29 -1.16 -11.04 -14.42
CA ILE A 29 -1.55 -12.26 -13.71
C ILE A 29 -1.56 -13.46 -14.65
N LYS A 30 -2.06 -13.30 -15.87
CA LYS A 30 -2.08 -14.35 -16.89
C LYS A 30 -0.66 -14.83 -17.23
N SER A 31 0.31 -13.93 -17.36
CA SER A 31 1.71 -14.29 -17.62
C SER A 31 2.29 -15.20 -16.53
N ALA A 32 1.95 -14.96 -15.27
CA ALA A 32 2.40 -15.82 -14.18
C ALA A 32 1.77 -17.23 -14.28
N ILE A 33 0.47 -17.30 -14.59
CA ILE A 33 -0.24 -18.56 -14.74
C ILE A 33 0.29 -19.38 -15.93
N GLU A 34 0.53 -18.72 -17.06
CA GLU A 34 1.09 -19.36 -18.25
C GLU A 34 2.51 -19.89 -18.03
N ALA A 35 3.32 -19.16 -17.26
CA ALA A 35 4.70 -19.53 -16.99
C ALA A 35 4.85 -20.60 -15.90
N PHE A 36 4.01 -20.56 -14.85
CA PHE A 36 4.21 -21.33 -13.63
C PHE A 36 3.01 -22.22 -13.25
N GLY A 37 1.92 -22.17 -14.02
CA GLY A 37 0.70 -22.96 -13.79
C GLY A 37 -0.23 -22.39 -12.70
N ARG A 38 0.25 -21.46 -11.87
CA ARG A 38 -0.50 -20.85 -10.75
C ARG A 38 0.03 -19.47 -10.36
N ALA A 39 -0.72 -18.75 -9.56
CA ALA A 39 -0.30 -17.52 -8.91
C ALA A 39 -0.81 -17.52 -7.46
N ASP A 40 0.07 -17.35 -6.48
CA ASP A 40 -0.24 -17.50 -5.05
C ASP A 40 -0.04 -16.21 -4.26
N LEU A 41 0.91 -15.40 -4.70
CA LEU A 41 1.36 -14.19 -4.01
C LEU A 41 1.37 -13.01 -4.98
N LEU A 42 0.89 -11.84 -4.52
CA LEU A 42 0.98 -10.58 -5.26
C LEU A 42 1.65 -9.52 -4.40
N VAL A 43 2.66 -8.87 -4.95
CA VAL A 43 3.27 -7.67 -4.35
C VAL A 43 3.06 -6.49 -5.29
N ASN A 44 2.18 -5.59 -4.92
CA ASN A 44 1.92 -4.34 -5.65
C ASN A 44 2.97 -3.30 -5.26
N ASN A 45 4.04 -3.19 -6.05
CA ASN A 45 5.15 -2.27 -5.80
C ASN A 45 5.39 -1.26 -6.94
N ALA A 46 4.69 -1.38 -8.06
CA ALA A 46 4.82 -0.44 -9.17
C ALA A 46 4.47 1.00 -8.74
N GLY A 47 5.27 1.97 -9.17
CA GLY A 47 5.06 3.35 -8.77
C GLY A 47 5.88 4.36 -9.54
N ILE A 48 5.43 5.60 -9.52
CA ILE A 48 6.08 6.78 -10.11
C ILE A 48 5.99 7.96 -9.16
N LEU A 49 6.85 8.96 -9.32
CA LEU A 49 6.77 10.25 -8.63
C LEU A 49 6.53 11.38 -9.65
N ARG A 50 5.64 12.31 -9.29
CA ARG A 50 5.38 13.57 -10.00
C ARG A 50 5.14 14.65 -8.93
N ASP A 51 6.18 14.90 -8.11
CA ASP A 51 6.10 15.78 -6.95
C ASP A 51 6.04 17.24 -7.39
N LYS A 52 5.10 17.98 -6.81
CA LYS A 52 4.94 19.42 -7.00
C LYS A 52 4.17 19.99 -5.83
N THR A 53 4.47 21.23 -5.46
CA THR A 53 3.65 21.93 -4.44
C THR A 53 2.20 21.98 -4.88
N PHE A 54 1.26 21.91 -3.94
CA PHE A 54 -0.18 21.80 -4.20
C PHE A 54 -0.69 22.85 -5.19
N LEU A 55 -0.28 24.11 -5.02
CA LEU A 55 -0.70 25.21 -5.91
C LEU A 55 -0.10 25.15 -7.34
N LYS A 56 0.92 24.32 -7.56
CA LYS A 56 1.62 24.22 -8.85
C LYS A 56 1.46 22.82 -9.49
N MET A 57 0.78 21.92 -8.80
CA MET A 57 0.49 20.57 -9.32
C MET A 57 -0.62 20.70 -10.38
N ASP A 58 -0.38 20.17 -11.55
CA ASP A 58 -1.40 20.08 -12.59
C ASP A 58 -2.18 18.74 -12.52
N GLU A 59 -3.30 18.70 -13.23
CA GLU A 59 -4.19 17.53 -13.28
C GLU A 59 -3.47 16.29 -13.82
N ALA A 60 -2.66 16.42 -14.86
CA ALA A 60 -1.94 15.30 -15.46
C ALA A 60 -0.92 14.68 -14.49
N MET A 61 -0.25 15.50 -13.66
CA MET A 61 0.62 15.01 -12.58
C MET A 61 -0.18 14.23 -11.53
N PHE A 62 -1.36 14.71 -11.18
CA PHE A 62 -2.23 14.05 -10.22
C PHE A 62 -2.74 12.72 -10.79
N ASP A 63 -3.33 12.73 -11.95
CA ASP A 63 -3.95 11.58 -12.60
C ASP A 63 -2.96 10.46 -12.88
N SER A 64 -1.77 10.78 -13.38
CA SER A 64 -0.75 9.78 -13.68
C SER A 64 -0.31 9.01 -12.43
N VAL A 65 -0.16 9.70 -11.29
CA VAL A 65 0.23 9.08 -10.02
C VAL A 65 -0.91 8.22 -9.46
N VAL A 66 -2.14 8.73 -9.47
CA VAL A 66 -3.33 7.98 -9.04
C VAL A 66 -3.58 6.76 -9.92
N ALA A 67 -3.41 6.90 -11.24
CA ALA A 67 -3.60 5.79 -12.19
C ALA A 67 -2.61 4.64 -11.93
N VAL A 68 -1.34 4.94 -11.72
CA VAL A 68 -0.32 3.89 -11.48
C VAL A 68 -0.45 3.30 -10.09
N HIS A 69 -0.48 4.15 -9.04
CA HIS A 69 -0.44 3.67 -7.66
C HIS A 69 -1.78 3.11 -7.18
N LEU A 70 -2.85 3.91 -7.19
CA LEU A 70 -4.11 3.51 -6.58
C LEU A 70 -4.93 2.61 -7.51
N LYS A 71 -5.20 3.09 -8.72
CA LYS A 71 -5.97 2.31 -9.70
C LYS A 71 -5.22 1.03 -10.09
N GLY A 72 -3.90 1.11 -10.30
CA GLY A 72 -3.06 -0.04 -10.62
C GLY A 72 -3.10 -1.10 -9.51
N THR A 73 -2.92 -0.71 -8.24
CA THR A 73 -3.07 -1.62 -7.10
C THR A 73 -4.46 -2.26 -7.05
N PHE A 74 -5.53 -1.48 -7.29
CA PHE A 74 -6.89 -2.02 -7.35
C PHE A 74 -7.05 -3.07 -8.46
N LEU A 75 -6.64 -2.74 -9.68
CA LEU A 75 -6.85 -3.62 -10.84
C LEU A 75 -6.05 -4.92 -10.74
N THR A 76 -4.78 -4.86 -10.37
CA THR A 76 -3.93 -6.05 -10.19
C THR A 76 -4.40 -6.90 -9.02
N SER A 77 -4.80 -6.28 -7.90
CA SER A 77 -5.36 -7.00 -6.75
C SER A 77 -6.68 -7.67 -7.09
N GLN A 78 -7.56 -7.02 -7.85
CA GLN A 78 -8.83 -7.62 -8.26
C GLN A 78 -8.62 -8.83 -9.19
N ALA A 79 -7.72 -8.71 -10.17
CA ALA A 79 -7.37 -9.81 -11.06
C ALA A 79 -6.78 -10.99 -10.27
N MET A 80 -5.85 -10.71 -9.34
CA MET A 80 -5.26 -11.72 -8.48
C MET A 80 -6.26 -12.36 -7.53
N ALA A 81 -7.12 -11.58 -6.88
CA ALA A 81 -8.14 -12.09 -5.96
C ALA A 81 -9.12 -13.05 -6.65
N LYS A 82 -9.53 -12.75 -7.90
CA LYS A 82 -10.33 -13.66 -8.73
C LYS A 82 -9.59 -14.98 -8.98
N GLN A 83 -8.31 -14.92 -9.33
CA GLN A 83 -7.47 -16.08 -9.56
C GLN A 83 -7.31 -16.92 -8.28
N LEU A 84 -6.96 -16.32 -7.16
CA LEU A 84 -6.82 -17.00 -5.87
C LEU A 84 -8.12 -17.67 -5.41
N THR A 85 -9.25 -16.98 -5.61
CA THR A 85 -10.57 -17.54 -5.30
C THR A 85 -10.88 -18.76 -6.17
N SER A 86 -10.54 -18.74 -7.45
CA SER A 86 -10.69 -19.86 -8.37
C SER A 86 -9.79 -21.05 -8.01
N GLN A 87 -8.57 -20.79 -7.55
CA GLN A 87 -7.64 -21.83 -7.06
C GLN A 87 -8.13 -22.49 -5.76
N GLY A 88 -8.84 -21.75 -4.89
CA GLY A 88 -9.46 -22.30 -3.68
C GLY A 88 -8.49 -22.60 -2.53
N GLU A 89 -7.20 -22.23 -2.65
CA GLU A 89 -6.15 -22.55 -1.67
C GLU A 89 -5.76 -21.37 -0.79
N GLY A 90 -6.40 -20.20 -1.00
CA GLY A 90 -6.02 -18.95 -0.36
C GLY A 90 -4.90 -18.22 -1.08
N GLY A 91 -4.21 -17.31 -0.41
CA GLY A 91 -3.10 -16.58 -0.99
C GLY A 91 -2.73 -15.32 -0.20
N ARG A 92 -1.78 -14.54 -0.74
CA ARG A 92 -1.27 -13.34 -0.08
C ARG A 92 -1.21 -12.16 -1.04
N ILE A 93 -1.69 -11.00 -0.61
CA ILE A 93 -1.56 -9.73 -1.35
C ILE A 93 -0.86 -8.74 -0.44
N VAL A 94 0.23 -8.16 -0.91
CA VAL A 94 0.97 -7.10 -0.22
C VAL A 94 0.97 -5.85 -1.09
N ASN A 95 0.43 -4.78 -0.54
CA ASN A 95 0.37 -3.48 -1.19
C ASN A 95 1.48 -2.58 -0.66
N THR A 96 2.01 -1.69 -1.50
CA THR A 96 2.98 -0.69 -1.06
C THR A 96 2.29 0.65 -0.83
N THR A 97 2.05 1.00 0.44
CA THR A 97 1.63 2.33 0.86
C THR A 97 2.85 3.21 1.18
N SER A 98 2.72 4.26 1.96
CA SER A 98 3.81 5.16 2.35
C SER A 98 3.48 5.89 3.63
N VAL A 99 4.51 6.32 4.35
CA VAL A 99 4.40 7.31 5.43
C VAL A 99 3.68 8.58 4.93
N SER A 100 3.95 9.01 3.69
CA SER A 100 3.27 10.16 3.07
C SER A 100 1.75 9.97 2.96
N GLY A 101 1.28 8.73 2.73
CA GLY A 101 -0.14 8.42 2.71
C GLY A 101 -0.80 8.43 4.09
N MET A 102 -0.02 8.21 5.15
CA MET A 102 -0.52 8.17 6.52
C MET A 102 -0.46 9.54 7.22
N LEU A 103 0.58 10.33 6.93
CA LEU A 103 0.89 11.58 7.66
C LEU A 103 0.90 12.82 6.75
N GLY A 104 0.80 12.64 5.44
CA GLY A 104 1.05 13.70 4.47
C GLY A 104 2.53 13.95 4.25
N ASN A 105 2.86 14.63 3.15
CA ASN A 105 4.20 15.13 2.88
C ASN A 105 4.13 16.34 1.94
N PHE A 106 4.99 17.32 2.16
CA PHE A 106 5.05 18.54 1.35
C PHE A 106 5.38 18.20 -0.12
N GLY A 107 4.60 18.77 -1.03
CA GLY A 107 4.80 18.58 -2.48
C GLY A 107 4.28 17.24 -3.04
N GLN A 108 3.61 16.43 -2.23
CA GLN A 108 3.17 15.08 -2.61
C GLN A 108 1.64 14.89 -2.49
N ALA A 109 0.84 15.88 -2.84
CA ALA A 109 -0.62 15.75 -2.72
C ALA A 109 -1.18 14.58 -3.53
N ASN A 110 -0.72 14.37 -4.77
CA ASN A 110 -1.07 13.22 -5.61
C ASN A 110 -0.61 11.88 -5.02
N TYR A 111 0.64 11.81 -4.62
CA TYR A 111 1.25 10.60 -4.06
C TYR A 111 0.64 10.25 -2.71
N ALA A 112 0.51 11.22 -1.81
CA ALA A 112 -0.11 11.02 -0.50
C ALA A 112 -1.57 10.55 -0.62
N ALA A 113 -2.36 11.17 -1.50
CA ALA A 113 -3.75 10.75 -1.77
C ALA A 113 -3.81 9.31 -2.29
N ALA A 114 -2.98 8.95 -3.28
CA ALA A 114 -2.93 7.59 -3.81
C ALA A 114 -2.51 6.57 -2.73
N LYS A 115 -1.49 6.88 -1.93
CA LYS A 115 -0.99 5.98 -0.87
C LYS A 115 -1.95 5.86 0.32
N ALA A 116 -2.69 6.92 0.67
CA ALA A 116 -3.81 6.86 1.62
C ALA A 116 -4.96 6.00 1.07
N GLY A 117 -5.29 6.13 -0.21
CA GLY A 117 -6.27 5.28 -0.88
C GLY A 117 -5.89 3.78 -0.86
N ILE A 118 -4.60 3.46 -1.04
CA ILE A 118 -4.08 2.08 -0.91
C ILE A 118 -4.27 1.55 0.51
N TYR A 119 -4.12 2.39 1.55
CA TYR A 119 -4.43 1.98 2.92
C TYR A 119 -5.91 1.57 3.05
N GLY A 120 -6.84 2.41 2.63
CA GLY A 120 -8.28 2.10 2.66
C GLY A 120 -8.63 0.84 1.88
N LEU A 121 -8.06 0.72 0.66
CA LEU A 121 -8.22 -0.46 -0.19
C LEU A 121 -7.71 -1.73 0.51
N THR A 122 -6.53 -1.69 1.13
CA THR A 122 -5.94 -2.80 1.89
C THR A 122 -6.87 -3.24 3.02
N ARG A 123 -7.41 -2.28 3.78
CA ARG A 123 -8.33 -2.55 4.88
C ARG A 123 -9.62 -3.24 4.40
N THR A 124 -10.25 -2.70 3.36
CA THR A 124 -11.48 -3.26 2.79
C THR A 124 -11.25 -4.67 2.23
N MET A 125 -10.22 -4.83 1.42
CA MET A 125 -9.87 -6.13 0.84
C MET A 125 -9.55 -7.18 1.93
N SER A 126 -8.91 -6.80 3.03
CA SER A 126 -8.59 -7.72 4.12
C SER A 126 -9.84 -8.28 4.81
N ILE A 127 -10.94 -7.52 4.82
CA ILE A 127 -12.22 -7.96 5.37
C ILE A 127 -12.96 -8.86 4.36
N GLU A 128 -13.07 -8.41 3.12
CA GLU A 128 -13.86 -9.09 2.09
C GLU A 128 -13.27 -10.44 1.66
N LEU A 129 -11.92 -10.53 1.61
CA LEU A 129 -11.21 -11.69 1.10
C LEU A 129 -10.87 -12.73 2.18
N GLN A 130 -11.10 -12.44 3.45
CA GLN A 130 -10.81 -13.35 4.55
C GLN A 130 -11.53 -14.70 4.42
N LYS A 131 -12.79 -14.69 3.96
CA LYS A 131 -13.57 -15.91 3.72
C LYS A 131 -12.95 -16.86 2.66
N HIS A 132 -12.07 -16.32 1.82
CA HIS A 132 -11.31 -17.08 0.82
C HIS A 132 -9.90 -17.45 1.28
N ARG A 133 -9.57 -17.23 2.55
CA ARG A 133 -8.23 -17.45 3.13
C ARG A 133 -7.14 -16.62 2.43
N ILE A 134 -7.49 -15.46 1.92
CA ILE A 134 -6.57 -14.52 1.31
C ILE A 134 -6.24 -13.42 2.32
N THR A 135 -4.98 -13.28 2.69
CA THR A 135 -4.54 -12.16 3.53
C THR A 135 -4.12 -10.98 2.67
N VAL A 136 -4.47 -9.78 3.11
CA VAL A 136 -4.11 -8.53 2.44
C VAL A 136 -3.48 -7.59 3.45
N ASN A 137 -2.22 -7.26 3.24
CA ASN A 137 -1.45 -6.35 4.09
C ASN A 137 -0.79 -5.26 3.25
N ALA A 138 -0.25 -4.25 3.90
CA ALA A 138 0.55 -3.24 3.24
C ALA A 138 1.91 -3.05 3.90
N ILE A 139 2.90 -2.66 3.09
CA ILE A 139 4.20 -2.20 3.56
C ILE A 139 4.33 -0.70 3.29
N ALA A 140 4.92 0.04 4.24
CA ALA A 140 5.27 1.46 4.08
C ALA A 140 6.80 1.61 4.19
N PRO A 141 7.53 1.42 3.08
CA PRO A 141 8.98 1.40 3.08
C PRO A 141 9.57 2.80 3.09
N ILE A 142 10.67 2.97 3.83
CA ILE A 142 11.57 4.13 3.76
C ILE A 142 12.96 3.59 3.42
N ALA A 143 13.36 3.75 2.17
CA ALA A 143 14.67 3.33 1.69
C ALA A 143 15.21 4.33 0.65
N LYS A 144 16.53 4.48 0.63
CA LYS A 144 17.22 5.22 -0.42
C LYS A 144 17.30 4.34 -1.66
N THR A 145 16.65 4.77 -2.72
CA THR A 145 16.58 4.08 -4.01
C THR A 145 16.80 5.09 -5.13
N ARG A 146 16.91 4.66 -6.37
CA ARG A 146 16.92 5.56 -7.54
C ARG A 146 15.76 6.55 -7.59
N MET A 147 14.64 6.21 -6.97
CA MET A 147 13.45 7.07 -6.89
C MET A 147 13.58 8.17 -5.82
N THR A 148 14.43 7.98 -4.82
CA THR A 148 14.49 8.81 -3.60
C THR A 148 15.87 9.39 -3.31
N GLU A 149 16.91 9.01 -4.07
CA GLU A 149 18.30 9.40 -3.80
C GLU A 149 18.55 10.91 -3.86
N ASP A 150 17.77 11.64 -4.66
CA ASP A 150 17.87 13.10 -4.79
C ASP A 150 17.12 13.86 -3.67
N LEU A 151 16.36 13.17 -2.81
CA LEU A 151 15.61 13.83 -1.76
C LEU A 151 16.55 14.22 -0.59
N PRO A 152 16.50 15.47 -0.11
CA PRO A 152 17.42 15.97 0.92
C PRO A 152 17.44 15.12 2.19
N MET A 153 16.30 14.52 2.55
CA MET A 153 16.17 13.68 3.76
C MET A 153 16.98 12.38 3.71
N TYR A 154 17.47 11.97 2.53
CA TYR A 154 18.28 10.75 2.36
C TYR A 154 19.77 11.04 2.16
N GLN A 155 20.16 12.32 2.09
CA GLN A 155 21.56 12.70 1.97
C GLN A 155 22.30 12.39 3.27
N GLY A 156 23.42 11.68 3.17
CA GLY A 156 24.26 11.31 4.33
C GLY A 156 23.78 10.09 5.14
N THR A 157 22.67 9.44 4.78
CA THR A 157 22.21 8.20 5.43
C THR A 157 22.68 6.97 4.65
N SER A 158 23.53 6.14 5.26
CA SER A 158 23.97 4.84 4.74
C SER A 158 23.11 3.67 5.20
N SER A 159 22.21 3.90 6.17
CA SER A 159 21.45 2.84 6.87
C SER A 159 20.06 2.57 6.31
N LEU A 160 19.59 3.36 5.32
CA LEU A 160 18.25 3.21 4.73
C LEU A 160 18.35 2.50 3.38
N THR A 161 18.80 1.26 3.37
CA THR A 161 18.98 0.49 2.12
C THR A 161 17.76 -0.39 1.82
N PRO A 162 17.52 -0.75 0.53
CA PRO A 162 16.43 -1.63 0.13
C PRO A 162 16.47 -3.02 0.80
N GLU A 163 17.64 -3.50 1.19
CA GLU A 163 17.85 -4.79 1.85
C GLU A 163 17.13 -4.87 3.20
N HIS A 164 16.88 -3.74 3.88
CA HIS A 164 16.08 -3.70 5.10
C HIS A 164 14.58 -3.92 4.82
N ILE A 165 14.12 -3.67 3.60
CA ILE A 165 12.71 -3.78 3.23
C ILE A 165 12.33 -5.22 2.87
N SER A 166 13.23 -5.93 2.20
CA SER A 166 12.97 -7.27 1.66
C SER A 166 12.52 -8.29 2.71
N PRO A 167 13.12 -8.37 3.94
CA PRO A 167 12.67 -9.30 4.97
C PRO A 167 11.23 -9.06 5.44
N ALA A 168 10.82 -7.79 5.53
CA ALA A 168 9.45 -7.44 5.91
C ALA A 168 8.44 -7.81 4.82
N ALA A 169 8.78 -7.57 3.55
CA ALA A 169 7.95 -8.00 2.44
C ALA A 169 7.84 -9.54 2.39
N LEU A 170 8.95 -10.24 2.56
CA LEU A 170 8.98 -11.71 2.62
C LEU A 170 8.14 -12.24 3.79
N PHE A 171 8.25 -11.64 4.99
CA PHE A 171 7.40 -11.99 6.13
C PHE A 171 5.92 -11.89 5.78
N LEU A 172 5.48 -10.77 5.17
CA LEU A 172 4.07 -10.53 4.84
C LEU A 172 3.50 -11.52 3.79
N VAL A 173 4.34 -12.11 2.95
CA VAL A 173 3.92 -13.12 1.97
C VAL A 173 4.17 -14.57 2.43
N SER A 174 4.82 -14.78 3.56
CA SER A 174 5.14 -16.10 4.09
C SER A 174 4.05 -16.66 4.99
N ASP A 175 4.15 -17.95 5.34
CA ASP A 175 3.25 -18.61 6.28
C ASP A 175 3.41 -18.10 7.73
N LEU A 176 4.50 -17.42 8.05
CA LEU A 176 4.69 -16.74 9.33
C LEU A 176 3.66 -15.60 9.55
N CYS A 177 3.02 -15.14 8.47
CA CYS A 177 1.99 -14.09 8.47
C CYS A 177 0.59 -14.64 8.15
N ALA A 178 0.36 -15.95 8.20
CA ALA A 178 -0.87 -16.59 7.72
C ALA A 178 -2.15 -16.13 8.40
N ASP A 179 -2.06 -15.76 9.68
CA ASP A 179 -3.17 -15.31 10.53
C ASP A 179 -3.31 -13.77 10.60
N LYS A 180 -2.44 -13.03 9.90
CA LYS A 180 -2.38 -11.56 9.97
C LYS A 180 -2.86 -10.92 8.68
N THR A 181 -3.91 -10.11 8.77
CA THR A 181 -4.48 -9.40 7.61
C THR A 181 -4.93 -7.99 8.00
N GLY A 182 -4.84 -7.05 7.07
CA GLY A 182 -5.26 -5.66 7.25
C GLY A 182 -4.24 -4.77 7.96
N TYR A 183 -3.00 -5.20 8.09
CA TYR A 183 -1.94 -4.43 8.76
C TYR A 183 -1.13 -3.58 7.78
N VAL A 184 -0.57 -2.50 8.30
CA VAL A 184 0.43 -1.66 7.61
C VAL A 184 1.73 -1.72 8.38
N LEU A 185 2.71 -2.42 7.82
CA LEU A 185 4.05 -2.56 8.39
C LEU A 185 4.98 -1.51 7.78
N ALA A 186 5.55 -0.65 8.60
CA ALA A 186 6.49 0.36 8.17
C ALA A 186 7.93 -0.07 8.50
N VAL A 187 8.84 0.18 7.57
CA VAL A 187 10.26 -0.18 7.70
C VAL A 187 11.14 0.99 7.29
N ALA A 188 12.06 1.38 8.17
CA ALA A 188 13.01 2.47 7.97
C ALA A 188 14.39 2.04 8.49
N GLY A 189 15.22 1.44 7.65
CA GLY A 189 16.48 0.83 8.08
C GLY A 189 16.22 -0.23 9.14
N ALA A 190 16.90 -0.14 10.27
CA ALA A 190 16.73 -1.07 11.41
C ALA A 190 15.41 -0.89 12.19
N ARG A 191 14.63 0.17 11.92
CA ARG A 191 13.35 0.42 12.60
C ARG A 191 12.21 -0.26 11.87
N MET A 192 11.43 -1.07 12.59
CA MET A 192 10.18 -1.65 12.13
C MET A 192 9.05 -1.25 13.07
N TYR A 193 7.92 -0.79 12.49
CA TYR A 193 6.77 -0.33 13.26
C TYR A 193 5.49 -0.46 12.42
N ALA A 194 4.33 -0.25 13.03
CA ALA A 194 3.06 -0.33 12.32
C ALA A 194 2.30 1.00 12.39
N PHE A 195 1.57 1.32 11.33
CA PHE A 195 0.54 2.35 11.38
C PHE A 195 -0.79 1.75 11.82
N LYS A 196 -1.43 2.42 12.78
CA LYS A 196 -2.78 2.09 13.25
C LYS A 196 -3.63 3.36 13.19
N VAL A 197 -4.84 3.24 12.67
CA VAL A 197 -5.88 4.26 12.83
C VAL A 197 -6.68 3.89 14.05
N THR A 198 -6.84 4.83 14.97
CA THR A 198 -7.58 4.65 16.22
C THR A 198 -8.65 5.74 16.28
N GLU A 199 -9.88 5.33 16.55
CA GLU A 199 -10.94 6.26 16.89
C GLU A 199 -10.71 6.78 18.31
N THR A 200 -10.96 8.06 18.53
CA THR A 200 -10.97 8.63 19.88
C THR A 200 -12.20 8.12 20.64
N SER A 201 -12.19 8.20 21.97
CA SER A 201 -13.40 7.91 22.75
C SER A 201 -14.56 8.88 22.47
N GLY A 202 -14.24 10.03 21.87
CA GLY A 202 -15.22 11.04 21.51
C GLY A 202 -15.96 11.64 22.71
N ARG A 203 -17.07 12.30 22.43
CA ARG A 203 -17.99 12.83 23.44
C ARG A 203 -19.43 12.65 22.96
N PHE A 204 -20.31 12.27 23.85
CA PHE A 204 -21.74 12.10 23.59
C PHE A 204 -22.52 13.24 24.25
N LYS A 205 -23.61 13.66 23.63
CA LYS A 205 -24.69 14.43 24.26
C LYS A 205 -25.67 13.47 24.91
N GLU A 206 -26.32 13.92 25.97
CA GLU A 206 -27.41 13.17 26.56
C GLU A 206 -28.65 13.20 25.66
N GLU A 207 -29.50 12.20 25.80
CA GLU A 207 -30.75 12.14 25.05
C GLU A 207 -31.66 13.32 25.43
N GLY A 208 -32.02 14.15 24.44
CA GLY A 208 -32.80 15.38 24.68
C GLY A 208 -32.01 16.70 24.56
N ASP A 209 -30.67 16.67 24.61
CA ASP A 209 -29.83 17.90 24.50
C ASP A 209 -29.73 18.43 23.06
N GLY A 210 -30.41 17.83 22.10
CA GLY A 210 -30.42 18.23 20.71
C GLY A 210 -29.12 17.96 19.97
N VAL A 211 -28.90 18.62 18.85
CA VAL A 211 -27.71 18.46 18.01
C VAL A 211 -26.53 19.31 18.50
N TRP A 212 -25.30 18.88 18.16
CA TRP A 212 -24.10 19.66 18.44
C TRP A 212 -24.10 21.01 17.72
N THR A 213 -23.82 22.09 18.42
CA THR A 213 -23.53 23.39 17.82
C THR A 213 -22.03 23.54 17.56
N PRO A 214 -21.59 24.40 16.60
CA PRO A 214 -20.16 24.70 16.40
C PRO A 214 -19.45 25.20 17.66
N GLN A 215 -20.15 25.97 18.50
CA GLN A 215 -19.62 26.49 19.76
C GLN A 215 -19.32 25.38 20.76
N GLU A 216 -20.27 24.45 20.95
CA GLU A 216 -20.07 23.28 21.82
C GLU A 216 -18.94 22.36 21.32
N ILE A 217 -18.80 22.18 19.98
CA ILE A 217 -17.69 21.42 19.41
C ILE A 217 -16.36 22.09 19.73
N ALA A 218 -16.28 23.42 19.59
CA ALA A 218 -15.07 24.18 19.91
C ALA A 218 -14.72 24.09 21.40
N GLU A 219 -15.70 24.22 22.29
CA GLU A 219 -15.53 24.12 23.74
C GLU A 219 -15.02 22.72 24.15
N HIS A 220 -15.54 21.67 23.51
CA HIS A 220 -15.22 20.30 23.84
C HIS A 220 -14.11 19.67 22.98
N TRP A 221 -13.45 20.45 22.10
CA TRP A 221 -12.48 19.96 21.13
C TRP A 221 -11.40 19.07 21.73
N ALA A 222 -10.80 19.49 22.84
CA ALA A 222 -9.73 18.73 23.50
C ALA A 222 -10.19 17.34 23.99
N SER A 223 -11.45 17.22 24.46
CA SER A 223 -12.00 15.95 24.93
C SER A 223 -12.44 15.05 23.77
N ILE A 224 -12.93 15.64 22.67
CA ILE A 224 -13.28 14.90 21.44
C ILE A 224 -12.04 14.27 20.81
N MET A 225 -10.92 14.98 20.82
CA MET A 225 -9.65 14.55 20.20
C MET A 225 -8.79 13.64 21.08
N LYS A 226 -9.21 13.37 22.31
CA LYS A 226 -8.44 12.52 23.25
C LYS A 226 -8.54 11.04 22.86
N VAL A 227 -7.39 10.44 22.59
CA VAL A 227 -7.21 9.00 22.35
C VAL A 227 -7.21 8.24 23.67
#